data_49589e4125fb0ab315b3b45e196a1f5b
#
_entry.id   49589e4125fb0ab315b3b45e196a1f5b
#
_cell.length_a   1.000
_cell.length_b   1.000
_cell.length_c   1.000
_cell.angle_alpha   90.00
_cell.angle_beta   90.00
_cell.angle_gamma   90.00
#
_symmetry.space_group_name_H-M   'P 1'
#
loop_
_entity.id
_entity.type
_entity.pdbx_description
1 polymer ?
#
loop_
_entity_poly.entity_id
_entity_poly.type
_entity_poly.pdbx_seq_one_letter_code
_entity_poly.pdbx_strand_id
1 'polypeptide(L)'
;NEPIRVIVNSPGGHVESGDTIHDLISFIGSPVAMIGTGWVASIATHIFLSVPAERRFCLPNTRFLIHQPSGGARGPASDIAIQAQEIVKMRERIAQKIADATGQPHEKVLKDIDRDFWMSTKEAKDYGILGTVIDSAKEVTWG
;
A
#
# COMPACT_ATOMS: atom_id res chain seq x y z
N ASN A 1 -8.18 -23.81 -6.60
CA ASN A 1 -8.05 -22.39 -6.26
C ASN A 1 -7.88 -21.53 -7.52
N GLU A 2 -8.95 -20.87 -7.91
CA GLU A 2 -8.94 -20.05 -9.10
C GLU A 2 -8.20 -18.72 -8.86
N PRO A 3 -7.47 -18.21 -9.87
CA PRO A 3 -6.82 -16.91 -9.76
C PRO A 3 -7.81 -15.75 -9.61
N ILE A 4 -7.44 -14.77 -8.80
CA ILE A 4 -8.28 -13.60 -8.52
C ILE A 4 -7.55 -12.33 -8.98
N ARG A 5 -8.23 -11.50 -9.76
CA ARG A 5 -7.76 -10.14 -10.10
C ARG A 5 -8.46 -9.14 -9.20
N VAL A 6 -7.69 -8.35 -8.48
CA VAL A 6 -8.21 -7.26 -7.65
C VAL A 6 -7.86 -5.94 -8.32
N ILE A 7 -8.87 -5.19 -8.73
CA ILE A 7 -8.67 -3.87 -9.32
C ILE A 7 -8.73 -2.84 -8.21
N VAL A 8 -7.69 -2.01 -8.11
CA VAL A 8 -7.55 -1.03 -7.03
C VAL A 8 -7.59 0.39 -7.62
N ASN A 9 -8.57 1.16 -7.20
CA ASN A 9 -8.70 2.58 -7.50
C ASN A 9 -9.28 3.25 -6.25
N SER A 10 -8.43 3.82 -5.40
CA SER A 10 -8.88 4.30 -4.10
C SER A 10 -7.94 5.37 -3.53
N PRO A 11 -8.50 6.40 -2.88
CA PRO A 11 -7.70 7.40 -2.15
C PRO A 11 -7.21 6.88 -0.78
N GLY A 12 -7.60 5.67 -0.39
CA GLY A 12 -7.34 5.14 0.93
C GLY A 12 -8.52 5.32 1.87
N GLY A 13 -8.27 5.36 3.15
CA GLY A 13 -9.31 5.51 4.18
C GLY A 13 -8.89 4.88 5.50
N HIS A 14 -9.75 4.06 6.07
CA HIS A 14 -9.58 3.46 7.39
C HIS A 14 -8.47 2.40 7.39
N VAL A 15 -7.47 2.60 8.25
CA VAL A 15 -6.27 1.76 8.28
C VAL A 15 -6.59 0.31 8.63
N GLU A 16 -7.38 0.08 9.68
CA GLU A 16 -7.71 -1.29 10.12
C GLU A 16 -8.51 -2.06 9.07
N SER A 17 -9.36 -1.38 8.32
CA SER A 17 -10.07 -1.99 7.20
C SER A 17 -9.11 -2.40 6.09
N GLY A 18 -8.13 -1.55 5.79
CA GLY A 18 -7.08 -1.86 4.84
C GLY A 18 -6.19 -3.02 5.29
N ASP A 19 -5.83 -3.06 6.56
CA ASP A 19 -5.08 -4.16 7.15
C ASP A 19 -5.84 -5.48 7.02
N THR A 20 -7.16 -5.46 7.26
CA THR A 20 -8.02 -6.65 7.14
C THR A 20 -7.98 -7.18 5.71
N ILE A 21 -8.11 -6.31 4.72
CA ILE A 21 -8.07 -6.71 3.31
C ILE A 21 -6.70 -7.28 2.96
N HIS A 22 -5.62 -6.61 3.38
CA HIS A 22 -4.24 -7.07 3.17
C HIS A 22 -4.05 -8.47 3.74
N ASP A 23 -4.46 -8.68 4.99
CA ASP A 23 -4.27 -9.94 5.68
C ASP A 23 -5.09 -11.06 5.05
N LEU A 24 -6.33 -10.79 4.65
CA LEU A 24 -7.17 -11.78 3.99
C LEU A 24 -6.62 -12.20 2.63
N ILE A 25 -6.07 -11.26 1.88
CA ILE A 25 -5.43 -11.59 0.59
C ILE A 25 -4.25 -12.53 0.79
N SER A 26 -3.48 -12.31 1.84
CA SER A 26 -2.37 -13.21 2.20
C SER A 26 -2.85 -14.55 2.76
N PHE A 27 -4.02 -14.57 3.42
CA PHE A 27 -4.58 -15.73 4.08
C PHE A 27 -5.20 -16.74 3.12
N ILE A 28 -5.86 -16.28 2.06
CA ILE A 28 -6.51 -17.17 1.09
C ILE A 28 -5.47 -17.89 0.24
N GLY A 29 -5.76 -19.14 -0.16
CA GLY A 29 -4.82 -19.94 -0.93
C GLY A 29 -4.83 -19.68 -2.44
N SER A 30 -5.73 -18.84 -2.94
CA SER A 30 -5.80 -18.51 -4.37
C SER A 30 -4.73 -17.50 -4.74
N PRO A 31 -4.11 -17.63 -5.93
CA PRO A 31 -3.20 -16.58 -6.41
C PRO A 31 -3.97 -15.30 -6.71
N VAL A 32 -3.45 -14.17 -6.24
CA VAL A 32 -4.06 -12.86 -6.41
C VAL A 32 -3.11 -11.94 -7.18
N ALA A 33 -3.64 -11.25 -8.19
CA ALA A 33 -2.94 -10.18 -8.88
C ALA A 33 -3.62 -8.84 -8.56
N MET A 34 -2.81 -7.82 -8.27
CA MET A 34 -3.27 -6.46 -8.06
C MET A 34 -3.14 -5.67 -9.35
N ILE A 35 -4.18 -4.95 -9.71
CA ILE A 35 -4.18 -4.09 -10.90
C ILE A 35 -4.60 -2.69 -10.46
N GLY A 36 -3.64 -1.78 -10.38
CA GLY A 36 -3.90 -0.39 -10.04
C GLY A 36 -4.46 0.37 -11.23
N THR A 37 -5.41 1.25 -10.98
CA THR A 37 -5.94 2.18 -11.98
C THR A 37 -6.31 3.49 -11.30
N GLY A 38 -6.26 4.59 -12.03
CA GLY A 38 -6.54 5.92 -11.47
C GLY A 38 -5.54 6.31 -10.39
N TRP A 39 -5.88 6.06 -9.14
CA TRP A 39 -4.93 6.27 -8.04
C TRP A 39 -4.96 5.12 -7.04
N VAL A 40 -3.78 4.83 -6.53
CA VAL A 40 -3.56 3.85 -5.47
C VAL A 40 -2.88 4.62 -4.35
N ALA A 41 -3.65 5.04 -3.37
CA ALA A 41 -3.19 6.04 -2.42
C ALA A 41 -3.40 5.60 -0.96
N SER A 42 -2.43 5.97 -0.10
CA SER A 42 -2.52 5.76 1.34
C SER A 42 -2.66 4.27 1.66
N ILE A 43 -3.69 3.88 2.44
CA ILE A 43 -3.88 2.47 2.81
C ILE A 43 -4.20 1.58 1.60
N ALA A 44 -4.68 2.15 0.49
CA ALA A 44 -4.88 1.39 -0.74
C ALA A 44 -3.55 0.90 -1.32
N THR A 45 -2.48 1.67 -1.18
CA THR A 45 -1.12 1.23 -1.55
C THR A 45 -0.71 0.01 -0.71
N HIS A 46 -1.05 0.02 0.56
CA HIS A 46 -0.77 -1.10 1.46
C HIS A 46 -1.49 -2.37 1.01
N ILE A 47 -2.76 -2.27 0.61
CA ILE A 47 -3.50 -3.39 0.03
C ILE A 47 -2.82 -3.88 -1.24
N PHE A 48 -2.40 -2.96 -2.10
CA PHE A 48 -1.69 -3.26 -3.34
C PHE A 48 -0.40 -4.06 -3.09
N LEU A 49 0.26 -3.81 -1.98
CA LEU A 49 1.51 -4.47 -1.58
C LEU A 49 1.31 -5.87 -0.94
N SER A 50 0.08 -6.36 -0.87
CA SER A 50 -0.22 -7.66 -0.24
C SER A 50 0.19 -8.88 -1.08
N VAL A 51 0.60 -8.67 -2.33
CA VAL A 51 1.06 -9.71 -3.24
C VAL A 51 2.50 -9.44 -3.69
N PRO A 52 3.23 -10.45 -4.19
CA PRO A 52 4.58 -10.23 -4.70
C PRO A 52 4.61 -9.24 -5.87
N ALA A 53 5.75 -8.61 -6.08
CA ALA A 53 5.94 -7.59 -7.13
C ALA A 53 5.56 -8.10 -8.53
N GLU A 54 5.80 -9.38 -8.81
CA GLU A 54 5.48 -10.02 -10.08
C GLU A 54 3.99 -10.05 -10.38
N ARG A 55 3.16 -9.84 -9.36
CA ARG A 55 1.69 -9.80 -9.49
C ARG A 55 1.12 -8.43 -9.16
N ARG A 56 1.96 -7.39 -9.19
CA ARG A 56 1.52 -6.00 -9.03
C ARG A 56 1.59 -5.29 -10.38
N PHE A 57 0.43 -5.02 -10.93
CA PHE A 57 0.27 -4.38 -12.23
C PHE A 57 -0.47 -3.07 -12.09
N CYS A 58 -0.32 -2.17 -13.06
CA CYS A 58 -1.18 -1.01 -13.16
C CYS A 58 -1.41 -0.60 -14.61
N LEU A 59 -2.46 0.16 -14.84
CA LEU A 59 -2.74 0.79 -16.13
C LEU A 59 -1.89 2.07 -16.26
N PRO A 60 -1.67 2.57 -17.49
CA PRO A 60 -0.67 3.63 -17.73
C PRO A 60 -0.89 4.96 -17.01
N ASN A 61 -2.13 5.31 -16.67
CA ASN A 61 -2.45 6.60 -16.04
C ASN A 61 -2.58 6.52 -14.52
N THR A 62 -2.06 5.47 -13.91
CA THR A 62 -2.14 5.26 -12.47
C THR A 62 -1.13 6.13 -11.72
N ARG A 63 -1.55 6.69 -10.59
CA ARG A 63 -0.68 7.40 -9.66
C ARG A 63 -0.67 6.69 -8.32
N PHE A 64 0.47 6.75 -7.65
CA PHE A 64 0.66 6.10 -6.34
C PHE A 64 1.00 7.14 -5.29
N LEU A 65 0.48 6.95 -4.09
CA LEU A 65 0.80 7.80 -2.94
C LEU A 65 1.09 6.95 -1.72
N ILE A 66 2.23 7.22 -1.09
CA ILE A 66 2.50 6.73 0.26
C ILE A 66 2.65 7.93 1.19
N HIS A 67 2.13 7.78 2.40
CA HIS A 67 2.27 8.79 3.46
C HIS A 67 2.03 8.16 4.83
N GLN A 68 2.45 8.85 5.88
CA GLN A 68 2.20 8.41 7.23
C GLN A 68 0.70 8.47 7.55
N PRO A 69 0.21 7.62 8.47
CA PRO A 69 -1.18 7.71 8.89
C PRO A 69 -1.45 9.06 9.54
N SER A 70 -2.61 9.62 9.23
CA SER A 70 -3.07 10.83 9.88
C SER A 70 -4.08 10.46 10.97
N GLY A 71 -4.20 11.32 11.98
CA GLY A 71 -5.15 11.08 13.05
C GLY A 71 -5.26 12.28 13.95
N GLY A 72 -6.26 12.23 14.83
CA GLY A 72 -6.49 13.24 15.84
C GLY A 72 -6.79 12.58 17.17
N ALA A 73 -6.66 13.35 18.24
CA ALA A 73 -6.90 12.87 19.58
C ALA A 73 -7.74 13.90 20.35
N ARG A 74 -8.68 13.41 21.16
CA ARG A 74 -9.53 14.24 22.00
C ARG A 74 -9.62 13.62 23.39
N GLY A 75 -9.90 14.46 24.39
CA GLY A 75 -10.12 14.05 25.76
C GLY A 75 -9.04 14.55 26.70
N PRO A 76 -8.91 13.94 27.90
CA PRO A 76 -7.87 14.30 28.85
C PRO A 76 -6.46 14.14 28.28
N ALA A 77 -5.50 14.89 28.83
CA ALA A 77 -4.12 14.87 28.37
C ALA A 77 -3.51 13.47 28.34
N SER A 78 -3.82 12.63 29.32
CA SER A 78 -3.33 11.25 29.36
C SER A 78 -3.88 10.40 28.21
N ASP A 79 -5.13 10.59 27.83
CA ASP A 79 -5.73 9.88 26.70
C ASP A 79 -5.13 10.35 25.38
N ILE A 80 -4.88 11.65 25.24
CA ILE A 80 -4.21 12.23 24.06
C ILE A 80 -2.81 11.62 23.89
N ALA A 81 -2.07 11.50 24.98
CA ALA A 81 -0.73 10.90 24.97
C ALA A 81 -0.77 9.42 24.52
N ILE A 82 -1.75 8.65 24.99
CA ILE A 82 -1.92 7.26 24.59
C ILE A 82 -2.24 7.16 23.10
N GLN A 83 -3.15 7.98 22.60
CA GLN A 83 -3.51 7.98 21.18
C GLN A 83 -2.34 8.39 20.29
N ALA A 84 -1.54 9.38 20.72
CA ALA A 84 -0.34 9.79 20.01
C ALA A 84 0.66 8.64 19.88
N GLN A 85 0.86 7.87 20.94
CA GLN A 85 1.73 6.69 20.94
C GLN A 85 1.25 5.62 19.95
N GLU A 86 -0.06 5.38 19.90
CA GLU A 86 -0.64 4.42 18.96
C GLU A 86 -0.45 4.86 17.49
N ILE A 87 -0.57 6.15 17.22
CA ILE A 87 -0.30 6.69 15.87
C ILE A 87 1.18 6.50 15.48
N VAL A 88 2.11 6.72 16.42
CA VAL A 88 3.54 6.48 16.17
C VAL A 88 3.81 5.01 15.87
N LYS A 89 3.24 4.10 16.64
CA LYS A 89 3.35 2.65 16.40
C LYS A 89 2.80 2.26 15.03
N MET A 90 1.68 2.83 14.65
CA MET A 90 1.06 2.59 13.34
C MET A 90 1.97 3.08 12.20
N ARG A 91 2.56 4.26 12.36
CA ARG A 91 3.51 4.81 11.38
C ARG A 91 4.72 3.89 11.20
N GLU A 92 5.31 3.41 12.28
CA GLU A 92 6.43 2.48 12.24
C GLU A 92 6.05 1.16 11.55
N ARG A 93 4.88 0.62 11.88
CA ARG A 93 4.38 -0.62 11.30
C ARG A 93 4.14 -0.49 9.78
N ILE A 94 3.51 0.60 9.36
CA ILE A 94 3.26 0.87 7.94
C ILE A 94 4.58 1.03 7.18
N ALA A 95 5.52 1.78 7.74
CA ALA A 95 6.83 1.96 7.12
C ALA A 95 7.57 0.64 6.96
N GLN A 96 7.52 -0.23 7.97
CA GLN A 96 8.16 -1.54 7.89
C GLN A 96 7.54 -2.42 6.81
N LYS A 97 6.22 -2.41 6.69
CA LYS A 97 5.52 -3.18 5.65
C LYS A 97 5.86 -2.69 4.24
N ILE A 98 5.94 -1.38 4.06
CA ILE A 98 6.37 -0.81 2.77
C ILE A 98 7.82 -1.21 2.48
N ALA A 99 8.71 -1.10 3.46
CA ALA A 99 10.10 -1.49 3.32
C ALA A 99 10.23 -2.97 2.93
N ASP A 100 9.52 -3.85 3.61
CA ASP A 100 9.54 -5.29 3.33
C ASP A 100 9.04 -5.61 1.92
N ALA A 101 7.98 -4.95 1.50
CA ALA A 101 7.35 -5.20 0.20
C ALA A 101 8.13 -4.61 -0.99
N THR A 102 8.90 -3.55 -0.77
CA THR A 102 9.59 -2.81 -1.83
C THR A 102 11.09 -3.05 -1.89
N GLY A 103 11.67 -3.56 -0.81
CA GLY A 103 13.12 -3.69 -0.67
C GLY A 103 13.82 -2.39 -0.28
N GLN A 104 13.07 -1.32 0.01
CA GLN A 104 13.64 -0.06 0.47
C GLN A 104 14.06 -0.14 1.95
N PRO A 105 15.11 0.59 2.36
CA PRO A 105 15.48 0.68 3.77
C PRO A 105 14.36 1.30 4.60
N HIS A 106 14.12 0.77 5.80
CA HIS A 106 13.08 1.26 6.70
C HIS A 106 13.21 2.77 6.98
N GLU A 107 14.42 3.24 7.24
CA GLU A 107 14.69 4.65 7.52
C GLU A 107 14.35 5.55 6.34
N LYS A 108 14.60 5.08 5.12
CA LYS A 108 14.23 5.82 3.92
C LYS A 108 12.71 5.93 3.78
N VAL A 109 12.00 4.83 4.02
CA VAL A 109 10.53 4.84 3.96
C VAL A 109 9.94 5.78 5.01
N LEU A 110 10.46 5.79 6.23
CA LEU A 110 10.02 6.71 7.28
C LEU A 110 10.16 8.17 6.85
N LYS A 111 11.25 8.51 6.18
CA LYS A 111 11.46 9.84 5.63
C LYS A 111 10.46 10.16 4.51
N ASP A 112 10.30 9.22 3.59
CA ASP A 112 9.47 9.41 2.41
C ASP A 112 7.99 9.58 2.77
N ILE A 113 7.49 8.86 3.77
CA ILE A 113 6.08 8.94 4.19
C ILE A 113 5.78 10.10 5.14
N ASP A 114 6.77 10.86 5.56
CA ASP A 114 6.57 12.02 6.45
C ASP A 114 5.61 13.05 5.84
N ARG A 115 5.64 13.19 4.53
CA ARG A 115 4.71 14.00 3.74
C ARG A 115 4.11 13.16 2.64
N ASP A 116 3.13 13.69 1.93
CA ASP A 116 2.55 13.02 0.77
C ASP A 116 3.62 12.78 -0.29
N PHE A 117 3.90 11.51 -0.53
CA PHE A 117 4.90 11.11 -1.51
C PHE A 117 4.20 10.52 -2.72
N TRP A 118 3.97 11.35 -3.73
CA TRP A 118 3.34 10.95 -4.98
C TRP A 118 4.35 10.34 -5.95
N MET A 119 3.94 9.31 -6.64
CA MET A 119 4.77 8.62 -7.63
C MET A 119 3.99 8.37 -8.91
N SER A 120 4.65 8.62 -10.04
CA SER A 120 4.22 8.15 -11.35
C SER A 120 4.39 6.64 -11.45
N THR A 121 3.91 6.04 -12.53
CA THR A 121 4.12 4.60 -12.76
C THR A 121 5.61 4.24 -12.79
N LYS A 122 6.43 5.04 -13.46
CA LYS A 122 7.87 4.82 -13.53
C LYS A 122 8.53 4.93 -12.16
N GLU A 123 8.18 5.97 -11.40
CA GLU A 123 8.72 6.18 -10.06
C GLU A 123 8.29 5.08 -9.09
N ALA A 124 7.04 4.62 -9.18
CA ALA A 124 6.54 3.53 -8.35
C ALA A 124 7.24 2.21 -8.69
N LYS A 125 7.54 1.97 -9.97
CA LYS A 125 8.30 0.79 -10.38
C LYS A 125 9.72 0.84 -9.85
N ASP A 126 10.40 1.96 -9.98
CA ASP A 126 11.76 2.15 -9.47
C ASP A 126 11.82 2.02 -7.95
N TYR A 127 10.77 2.46 -7.26
CA TYR A 127 10.69 2.37 -5.80
C TYR A 127 10.49 0.92 -5.31
N GLY A 128 9.89 0.07 -6.13
CA GLY A 128 9.59 -1.31 -5.80
C GLY A 128 8.13 -1.59 -5.47
N ILE A 129 7.25 -0.61 -5.63
CA ILE A 129 5.81 -0.75 -5.39
C ILE A 129 5.16 -1.51 -6.53
N LEU A 130 5.53 -1.17 -7.77
CA LEU A 130 4.92 -1.68 -8.99
C LEU A 130 5.84 -2.66 -9.69
N GLY A 131 5.28 -3.75 -10.19
CA GLY A 131 6.00 -4.68 -11.04
C GLY A 131 6.00 -4.26 -12.50
N THR A 132 4.82 -4.15 -13.11
CA THR A 132 4.69 -3.91 -14.54
C THR A 132 3.50 -3.02 -14.88
N VAL A 133 3.70 -2.08 -15.80
CA VAL A 133 2.61 -1.32 -16.42
C VAL A 133 2.05 -2.14 -17.56
N ILE A 134 0.74 -2.29 -17.64
CA ILE A 134 0.05 -3.09 -18.64
C ILE A 134 -1.01 -2.28 -19.39
N ASP A 135 -1.26 -2.64 -20.62
CA ASP A 135 -2.31 -2.06 -21.47
C ASP A 135 -3.48 -3.01 -21.70
N SER A 136 -3.31 -4.29 -21.41
CA SER A 136 -4.30 -5.33 -21.69
C SER A 136 -4.38 -6.35 -20.57
N ALA A 137 -5.58 -6.83 -20.32
CA ALA A 137 -5.82 -7.88 -19.33
C ALA A 137 -5.05 -9.18 -19.65
N LYS A 138 -4.66 -9.37 -20.90
CA LYS A 138 -3.87 -10.53 -21.33
C LYS A 138 -2.43 -10.52 -20.77
N GLU A 139 -1.94 -9.36 -20.36
CA GLU A 139 -0.59 -9.20 -19.83
C GLU A 139 -0.47 -9.58 -18.35
N VAL A 140 -1.60 -9.85 -17.68
CA VAL A 140 -1.60 -10.28 -16.28
C VAL A 140 -1.06 -11.70 -16.21
N THR A 141 0.02 -11.88 -15.45
CA THR A 141 0.66 -13.19 -15.24
C THR A 141 0.56 -13.59 -13.77
N TRP A 142 0.72 -14.87 -13.50
CA TRP A 142 0.48 -15.44 -12.16
C TRP A 142 1.75 -15.96 -11.47
N GLY A 143 2.88 -15.65 -12.03
CA GLY A 143 4.19 -15.97 -11.44
C GLY A 143 5.10 -16.76 -12.29
#